data_f2767e065bcf6d1ed1d5f985c55c4537
#
_entry.id   f2767e065bcf6d1ed1d5f985c55c4537
#
_cell.length_a   1.000
_cell.length_b   1.000
_cell.length_c   1.000
_cell.angle_alpha   90.00
_cell.angle_beta   90.00
_cell.angle_gamma   90.00
#
_symmetry.space_group_name_H-M   'P 1'
#
loop_
_entity.id
_entity.type
_entity.pdbx_description
1 polymer ?
#
loop_
_entity_poly.entity_id
_entity_poly.type
_entity_poly.pdbx_seq_one_letter_code
_entity_poly.pdbx_strand_id
1 'polypeptide(L)'
;MAPLNWGLGHATRCVPIIRGLLAEGYEVVIVADGYPLRFLRREFPHLEWVEFEGLKVRYADGESQVGAMLRQLPSFLRGIWSEHKELKRIVERYEIDVVVSDNRFGLWCKDVHSVYVTHQLMVKMPRGLKWMEWVVWRLHRWFIGHYDECWVPDVEGEDNLSGDLSHKYPLLKNTRFIGPLSRFSTEKVGWEQVRVEAEALDLKEKYDVVAVLSGPEPHRTNLEREITDYRLQITDNGLQITNNSQQSTVNGQQTLTPSRQGSKTDGSSLLIVQGLPADDLRLAEHRNGVDYIPHLPTELLQWYMQEAREIVCRSGYSSIMDLHTIGRKAHLIPTPGQTEQIYLAEIHG
;
A
#
# COMPACT_ATOMS: atom_id res chain seq x y z
N MET A 1 -8.99 -15.76 -0.01
CA MET A 1 -8.32 -14.48 -0.37
C MET A 1 -7.10 -14.27 0.50
N ALA A 2 -5.89 -14.11 -0.09
CA ALA A 2 -4.63 -14.16 0.65
C ALA A 2 -3.70 -12.98 0.28
N PRO A 3 -3.78 -11.83 0.96
CA PRO A 3 -2.87 -10.69 0.77
C PRO A 3 -1.48 -10.94 1.35
N LEU A 4 -0.47 -10.32 0.74
CA LEU A 4 0.89 -10.25 1.28
C LEU A 4 0.94 -9.26 2.45
N ASN A 5 1.66 -9.62 3.53
CA ASN A 5 1.85 -8.75 4.70
C ASN A 5 3.08 -7.83 4.53
N TRP A 6 3.03 -6.92 3.56
CA TRP A 6 4.03 -5.85 3.35
C TRP A 6 3.41 -4.46 3.47
N GLY A 7 2.64 -4.24 4.54
CA GLY A 7 1.85 -3.04 4.76
C GLY A 7 0.40 -3.21 4.34
N LEU A 8 -0.42 -2.18 4.56
CA LEU A 8 -1.86 -2.24 4.34
C LEU A 8 -2.28 -2.24 2.87
N GLY A 9 -1.42 -1.77 1.96
CA GLY A 9 -1.77 -1.62 0.56
C GLY A 9 -2.26 -2.91 -0.12
N HIS A 10 -1.70 -4.06 0.25
CA HIS A 10 -2.15 -5.36 -0.23
C HIS A 10 -3.55 -5.71 0.30
N ALA A 11 -3.81 -5.43 1.57
CA ALA A 11 -5.12 -5.68 2.16
C ALA A 11 -6.20 -4.73 1.61
N THR A 12 -5.87 -3.44 1.43
CA THR A 12 -6.84 -2.45 0.93
C THR A 12 -7.30 -2.77 -0.48
N ARG A 13 -6.40 -3.20 -1.38
CA ARG A 13 -6.77 -3.59 -2.75
C ARG A 13 -7.50 -4.94 -2.83
N CYS A 14 -7.47 -5.76 -1.77
CA CYS A 14 -8.29 -6.96 -1.68
C CYS A 14 -9.76 -6.67 -1.40
N VAL A 15 -10.07 -5.51 -0.81
CA VAL A 15 -11.46 -5.12 -0.45
C VAL A 15 -12.39 -5.16 -1.65
N PRO A 16 -12.12 -4.49 -2.79
CA PRO A 16 -13.01 -4.55 -3.95
C PRO A 16 -13.13 -5.96 -4.55
N ILE A 17 -12.07 -6.78 -4.50
CA ILE A 17 -12.15 -8.19 -4.94
C ILE A 17 -13.09 -8.98 -4.05
N ILE A 18 -12.95 -8.86 -2.73
CA ILE A 18 -13.82 -9.55 -1.76
C ILE A 18 -15.27 -9.11 -1.94
N ARG A 19 -15.52 -7.79 -2.07
CA ARG A 19 -16.88 -7.26 -2.31
C ARG A 19 -17.48 -7.82 -3.61
N GLY A 20 -16.70 -7.89 -4.67
CA GLY A 20 -17.12 -8.47 -5.95
C GLY A 20 -17.48 -9.95 -5.83
N LEU A 21 -16.63 -10.75 -5.18
CA LEU A 21 -16.89 -12.17 -4.96
C LEU A 21 -18.15 -12.41 -4.12
N LEU A 22 -18.34 -11.63 -3.04
CA LEU A 22 -19.55 -11.73 -2.21
C LEU A 22 -20.82 -11.32 -2.99
N ALA A 23 -20.74 -10.32 -3.85
CA ALA A 23 -21.86 -9.90 -4.70
C ALA A 23 -22.25 -10.97 -5.72
N GLU A 24 -21.29 -11.78 -6.17
CA GLU A 24 -21.51 -12.95 -7.05
C GLU A 24 -21.95 -14.20 -6.30
N GLY A 25 -22.06 -14.13 -4.96
CA GLY A 25 -22.54 -15.23 -4.12
C GLY A 25 -21.47 -16.22 -3.68
N TYR A 26 -20.19 -15.89 -3.83
CA TYR A 26 -19.11 -16.73 -3.28
C TYR A 26 -18.99 -16.60 -1.76
N GLU A 27 -18.65 -17.68 -1.11
CA GLU A 27 -18.18 -17.69 0.28
C GLU A 27 -16.69 -17.36 0.29
N VAL A 28 -16.27 -16.40 1.12
CA VAL A 28 -14.88 -15.92 1.14
C VAL A 28 -14.24 -16.20 2.48
N VAL A 29 -13.11 -16.91 2.46
CA VAL A 29 -12.22 -17.10 3.61
C VAL A 29 -11.01 -16.18 3.48
N ILE A 30 -10.74 -15.38 4.52
CA ILE A 30 -9.56 -14.49 4.59
C ILE A 30 -8.38 -15.29 5.15
N VAL A 31 -7.27 -15.32 4.40
CA VAL A 31 -6.04 -16.04 4.80
C VAL A 31 -4.90 -15.04 4.90
N ALA A 32 -4.64 -14.53 6.09
CA ALA A 32 -3.69 -13.43 6.30
C ALA A 32 -3.10 -13.45 7.72
N ASP A 33 -2.12 -12.57 7.98
CA ASP A 33 -1.56 -12.34 9.30
C ASP A 33 -1.38 -10.84 9.59
N GLY A 34 -1.11 -10.49 10.85
CA GLY A 34 -0.73 -9.15 11.28
C GLY A 34 -1.74 -8.05 10.94
N TYR A 35 -1.24 -6.90 10.45
CA TYR A 35 -2.07 -5.73 10.11
C TYR A 35 -3.06 -5.98 8.97
N PRO A 36 -2.71 -6.67 7.88
CA PRO A 36 -3.66 -7.07 6.84
C PRO A 36 -4.86 -7.85 7.38
N LEU A 37 -4.63 -8.82 8.26
CA LEU A 37 -5.70 -9.61 8.86
C LEU A 37 -6.63 -8.74 9.72
N ARG A 38 -6.06 -7.90 10.62
CA ARG A 38 -6.85 -7.00 11.46
C ARG A 38 -7.69 -6.04 10.64
N PHE A 39 -7.12 -5.48 9.59
CA PHE A 39 -7.83 -4.58 8.67
C PHE A 39 -9.00 -5.29 7.99
N LEU A 40 -8.77 -6.46 7.37
CA LEU A 40 -9.81 -7.18 6.63
C LEU A 40 -10.91 -7.72 7.55
N ARG A 41 -10.58 -8.12 8.78
CA ARG A 41 -11.60 -8.51 9.79
C ARG A 41 -12.51 -7.35 10.20
N ARG A 42 -12.03 -6.13 10.15
CA ARG A 42 -12.87 -4.93 10.41
C ARG A 42 -13.76 -4.58 9.23
N GLU A 43 -13.22 -4.66 8.01
CA GLU A 43 -14.00 -4.43 6.78
C GLU A 43 -15.06 -5.52 6.57
N PHE A 44 -14.78 -6.74 7.00
CA PHE A 44 -15.62 -7.92 6.80
C PHE A 44 -15.75 -8.75 8.09
N PRO A 45 -16.43 -8.24 9.13
CA PRO A 45 -16.49 -8.91 10.44
C PRO A 45 -17.25 -10.24 10.44
N HIS A 46 -18.03 -10.51 9.40
CA HIS A 46 -18.83 -11.73 9.23
C HIS A 46 -18.11 -12.84 8.46
N LEU A 47 -16.94 -12.56 7.84
CA LEU A 47 -16.21 -13.55 7.08
C LEU A 47 -15.35 -14.43 7.97
N GLU A 48 -15.23 -15.70 7.55
CA GLU A 48 -14.27 -16.64 8.14
C GLU A 48 -12.83 -16.22 7.83
N TRP A 49 -11.93 -16.48 8.76
CA TRP A 49 -10.51 -16.14 8.59
C TRP A 49 -9.59 -17.21 9.17
N VAL A 50 -8.42 -17.30 8.57
CA VAL A 50 -7.31 -18.17 8.99
C VAL A 50 -6.07 -17.31 9.19
N GLU A 51 -5.48 -17.37 10.38
CA GLU A 51 -4.18 -16.76 10.60
C GLU A 51 -3.11 -17.57 9.88
N PHE A 52 -2.43 -16.91 8.95
CA PHE A 52 -1.47 -17.57 8.07
C PHE A 52 -0.22 -16.71 7.93
N GLU A 53 0.82 -17.04 8.72
CA GLU A 53 2.07 -16.30 8.68
C GLU A 53 2.70 -16.33 7.29
N GLY A 54 2.89 -15.14 6.73
CA GLY A 54 3.55 -14.94 5.45
C GLY A 54 5.07 -14.85 5.56
N LEU A 55 5.72 -14.76 4.41
CA LEU A 55 7.15 -14.52 4.30
C LEU A 55 7.53 -13.19 4.95
N LYS A 56 8.37 -13.24 5.99
CA LYS A 56 8.90 -12.04 6.66
C LYS A 56 10.18 -11.59 5.96
N VAL A 57 10.10 -10.56 5.12
CA VAL A 57 11.29 -9.91 4.56
C VAL A 57 11.78 -8.85 5.53
N ARG A 58 13.06 -8.92 5.90
CA ARG A 58 13.71 -7.91 6.72
C ARG A 58 14.45 -6.93 5.83
N TYR A 59 14.09 -5.66 5.94
CA TYR A 59 14.87 -4.57 5.33
C TYR A 59 16.10 -4.34 6.19
N ALA A 60 17.28 -4.29 5.55
CA ALA A 60 18.54 -4.02 6.26
C ALA A 60 18.78 -2.51 6.29
N ASP A 61 18.95 -1.96 7.50
CA ASP A 61 19.40 -0.58 7.67
C ASP A 61 20.87 -0.46 7.21
N GLY A 62 21.13 0.41 6.21
CA GLY A 62 22.49 0.81 5.81
C GLY A 62 23.24 -0.15 4.88
N GLU A 63 22.75 -1.33 4.56
CA GLU A 63 23.35 -2.23 3.56
C GLU A 63 22.74 -2.04 2.16
N SER A 64 23.48 -2.43 1.12
CA SER A 64 22.90 -2.57 -0.23
C SER A 64 21.71 -3.51 -0.17
N GLN A 65 20.50 -3.01 -0.46
CA GLN A 65 19.26 -3.80 -0.44
C GLN A 65 19.36 -5.08 -1.29
N VAL A 66 20.13 -5.04 -2.38
CA VAL A 66 20.39 -6.19 -3.25
C VAL A 66 21.21 -7.26 -2.52
N GLY A 67 22.25 -6.87 -1.77
CA GLY A 67 23.06 -7.81 -0.98
C GLY A 67 22.24 -8.48 0.13
N ALA A 68 21.40 -7.72 0.82
CA ALA A 68 20.49 -8.23 1.83
C ALA A 68 19.44 -9.19 1.23
N MET A 69 18.91 -8.87 0.05
CA MET A 69 17.95 -9.71 -0.67
C MET A 69 18.57 -11.03 -1.13
N LEU A 70 19.80 -11.02 -1.66
CA LEU A 70 20.52 -12.23 -2.06
C LEU A 70 20.81 -13.15 -0.88
N ARG A 71 21.16 -12.62 0.29
CA ARG A 71 21.37 -13.42 1.51
C ARG A 71 20.07 -14.07 2.02
N GLN A 72 18.93 -13.43 1.80
CA GLN A 72 17.62 -13.92 2.22
C GLN A 72 17.00 -14.92 1.21
N LEU A 73 17.55 -15.05 0.00
CA LEU A 73 17.01 -15.90 -1.06
C LEU A 73 16.73 -17.35 -0.63
N PRO A 74 17.64 -18.06 0.09
CA PRO A 74 17.35 -19.44 0.54
C PRO A 74 16.20 -19.53 1.54
N SER A 75 16.05 -18.54 2.44
CA SER A 75 14.93 -18.49 3.39
C SER A 75 13.63 -18.12 2.69
N PHE A 76 13.70 -17.25 1.69
CA PHE A 76 12.58 -16.88 0.83
C PHE A 76 12.03 -18.08 0.05
N LEU A 77 12.89 -18.86 -0.59
CA LEU A 77 12.47 -20.08 -1.30
C LEU A 77 11.88 -21.13 -0.39
N ARG A 78 12.48 -21.34 0.81
CA ARG A 78 11.90 -22.25 1.82
C ARG A 78 10.51 -21.77 2.28
N GLY A 79 10.36 -20.45 2.46
CA GLY A 79 9.09 -19.85 2.84
C GLY A 79 8.01 -20.06 1.78
N ILE A 80 8.30 -19.84 0.49
CA ILE A 80 7.39 -20.12 -0.63
C ILE A 80 6.94 -21.58 -0.60
N TRP A 81 7.86 -22.50 -0.36
CA TRP A 81 7.53 -23.93 -0.30
C TRP A 81 6.69 -24.29 0.93
N SER A 82 6.97 -23.67 2.07
CA SER A 82 6.17 -23.82 3.30
C SER A 82 4.74 -23.31 3.09
N GLU A 83 4.59 -22.12 2.47
CA GLU A 83 3.28 -21.55 2.11
C GLU A 83 2.49 -22.50 1.19
N HIS A 84 3.16 -23.06 0.18
CA HIS A 84 2.54 -23.98 -0.74
C HIS A 84 2.02 -25.27 -0.06
N LYS A 85 2.80 -25.78 0.89
CA LYS A 85 2.40 -26.97 1.66
C LYS A 85 1.21 -26.71 2.60
N GLU A 86 1.22 -25.53 3.26
CA GLU A 86 0.16 -25.17 4.19
C GLU A 86 -1.13 -24.79 3.46
N LEU A 87 -1.02 -24.16 2.28
CA LEU A 87 -2.18 -23.89 1.43
C LEU A 87 -3.00 -25.13 1.15
N LYS A 88 -2.37 -26.27 0.84
CA LYS A 88 -3.10 -27.51 0.57
C LYS A 88 -3.99 -27.94 1.73
N ARG A 89 -3.50 -27.78 2.97
CA ARG A 89 -4.28 -28.10 4.17
C ARG A 89 -5.47 -27.16 4.34
N ILE A 90 -5.28 -25.86 4.00
CA ILE A 90 -6.35 -24.88 4.05
C ILE A 90 -7.41 -25.19 2.99
N VAL A 91 -6.98 -25.50 1.75
CA VAL A 91 -7.86 -25.90 0.65
C VAL A 91 -8.72 -27.10 1.04
N GLU A 92 -8.10 -28.15 1.58
CA GLU A 92 -8.81 -29.36 2.03
C GLU A 92 -9.76 -29.07 3.21
N ARG A 93 -9.31 -28.29 4.20
CA ARG A 93 -10.08 -28.03 5.43
C ARG A 93 -11.31 -27.16 5.20
N TYR A 94 -11.21 -26.16 4.31
CA TYR A 94 -12.25 -25.17 4.04
C TYR A 94 -12.95 -25.43 2.71
N GLU A 95 -12.70 -26.54 2.06
CA GLU A 95 -13.30 -26.94 0.77
C GLU A 95 -13.22 -25.81 -0.28
N ILE A 96 -12.01 -25.22 -0.42
CA ILE A 96 -11.77 -24.06 -1.29
C ILE A 96 -11.76 -24.47 -2.76
N ASP A 97 -12.55 -23.81 -3.60
CA ASP A 97 -12.58 -24.00 -5.05
C ASP A 97 -11.63 -23.05 -5.78
N VAL A 98 -11.44 -21.82 -5.23
CA VAL A 98 -10.64 -20.76 -5.85
C VAL A 98 -9.69 -20.14 -4.85
N VAL A 99 -8.42 -20.05 -5.20
CA VAL A 99 -7.40 -19.32 -4.42
C VAL A 99 -7.08 -18.01 -5.12
N VAL A 100 -7.28 -16.87 -4.45
CA VAL A 100 -6.83 -15.56 -4.92
C VAL A 100 -5.67 -15.09 -4.04
N SER A 101 -4.47 -15.08 -4.61
CA SER A 101 -3.21 -14.74 -3.97
C SER A 101 -2.74 -13.36 -4.37
N ASP A 102 -2.68 -12.42 -3.44
CA ASP A 102 -2.13 -11.11 -3.71
C ASP A 102 -0.64 -11.08 -3.37
N ASN A 103 0.18 -11.15 -4.41
CA ASN A 103 1.64 -11.03 -4.39
C ASN A 103 2.37 -12.08 -3.51
N ARG A 104 1.77 -13.25 -3.27
CA ARG A 104 2.37 -14.38 -2.53
C ARG A 104 2.65 -15.54 -3.48
N PHE A 105 3.92 -15.82 -3.74
CA PHE A 105 4.37 -16.77 -4.77
C PHE A 105 4.08 -18.23 -4.48
N GLY A 106 3.86 -18.61 -3.22
CA GLY A 106 3.63 -19.99 -2.81
C GLY A 106 2.17 -20.43 -2.84
N LEU A 107 1.22 -19.52 -3.08
CA LEU A 107 -0.21 -19.80 -2.91
C LEU A 107 -0.90 -20.20 -4.22
N TRP A 108 -0.38 -21.20 -4.89
CA TRP A 108 -1.02 -21.86 -6.02
C TRP A 108 -1.30 -23.34 -5.69
N CYS A 109 -2.36 -23.91 -6.26
CA CYS A 109 -2.72 -25.31 -6.08
C CYS A 109 -3.29 -25.86 -7.39
N LYS A 110 -2.81 -27.05 -7.81
CA LYS A 110 -3.26 -27.67 -9.07
C LYS A 110 -4.67 -28.23 -9.00
N ASP A 111 -5.16 -28.44 -7.79
CA ASP A 111 -6.45 -29.10 -7.56
C ASP A 111 -7.60 -28.08 -7.54
N VAL A 112 -7.30 -26.77 -7.51
CA VAL A 112 -8.26 -25.67 -7.47
C VAL A 112 -7.80 -24.51 -8.36
N HIS A 113 -8.73 -23.70 -8.83
CA HIS A 113 -8.39 -22.53 -9.65
C HIS A 113 -7.58 -21.50 -8.86
N SER A 114 -6.39 -21.14 -9.35
CA SER A 114 -5.45 -20.27 -8.65
C SER A 114 -5.23 -18.97 -9.41
N VAL A 115 -5.48 -17.85 -8.76
CA VAL A 115 -5.32 -16.48 -9.30
C VAL A 115 -4.20 -15.75 -8.58
N TYR A 116 -3.29 -15.15 -9.34
CA TYR A 116 -2.24 -14.29 -8.82
C TYR A 116 -2.54 -12.83 -9.10
N VAL A 117 -2.56 -11.99 -8.08
CA VAL A 117 -2.81 -10.56 -8.24
C VAL A 117 -1.50 -9.79 -8.04
N THR A 118 -1.09 -9.00 -9.03
CA THR A 118 0.10 -8.14 -8.91
C THR A 118 0.07 -6.99 -9.92
N HIS A 119 0.50 -5.81 -9.49
CA HIS A 119 0.78 -4.68 -10.39
C HIS A 119 2.25 -4.62 -10.82
N GLN A 120 3.08 -5.51 -10.26
CA GLN A 120 4.53 -5.48 -10.44
C GLN A 120 4.98 -6.74 -11.16
N LEU A 121 4.77 -6.79 -12.49
CA LEU A 121 5.26 -7.90 -13.32
C LEU A 121 6.77 -7.87 -13.48
N MET A 122 7.40 -6.70 -13.28
CA MET A 122 8.83 -6.54 -13.20
C MET A 122 9.22 -5.66 -12.00
N VAL A 123 10.39 -5.90 -11.42
CA VAL A 123 10.93 -5.13 -10.30
C VAL A 123 11.94 -4.12 -10.81
N LYS A 124 11.73 -2.84 -10.51
CA LYS A 124 12.69 -1.77 -10.83
C LYS A 124 13.98 -1.97 -10.04
N MET A 125 15.10 -1.98 -10.73
CA MET A 125 16.41 -2.11 -10.13
C MET A 125 17.15 -0.77 -10.04
N PRO A 126 18.02 -0.58 -9.04
CA PRO A 126 18.89 0.60 -8.96
C PRO A 126 19.71 0.80 -10.24
N ARG A 127 20.13 2.04 -10.51
CA ARG A 127 20.80 2.44 -11.77
C ARG A 127 21.94 1.50 -12.21
N GLY A 128 22.77 0.99 -11.29
CA GLY A 128 23.87 0.07 -11.58
C GLY A 128 23.47 -1.38 -11.87
N LEU A 129 22.22 -1.77 -11.61
CA LEU A 129 21.72 -3.15 -11.70
C LEU A 129 20.53 -3.31 -12.66
N LYS A 130 20.31 -2.35 -13.55
CA LYS A 130 19.17 -2.38 -14.50
C LYS A 130 19.12 -3.65 -15.37
N TRP A 131 20.25 -4.25 -15.68
CA TRP A 131 20.32 -5.51 -16.41
C TRP A 131 19.66 -6.68 -15.67
N MET A 132 19.59 -6.62 -14.33
CA MET A 132 18.93 -7.63 -13.51
C MET A 132 17.40 -7.58 -13.64
N GLU A 133 16.81 -6.47 -14.09
CA GLU A 133 15.35 -6.33 -14.28
C GLU A 133 14.82 -7.46 -15.17
N TRP A 134 15.54 -7.79 -16.25
CA TRP A 134 15.18 -8.88 -17.15
C TRP A 134 15.27 -10.26 -16.48
N VAL A 135 16.30 -10.49 -15.66
CA VAL A 135 16.47 -11.76 -14.94
C VAL A 135 15.36 -11.95 -13.91
N VAL A 136 15.07 -10.90 -13.12
CA VAL A 136 14.02 -10.92 -12.11
C VAL A 136 12.65 -11.06 -12.78
N TRP A 137 12.39 -10.37 -13.89
CA TRP A 137 11.18 -10.54 -14.68
C TRP A 137 10.99 -11.99 -15.15
N ARG A 138 12.06 -12.65 -15.67
CA ARG A 138 11.95 -14.06 -16.07
C ARG A 138 11.65 -14.99 -14.91
N LEU A 139 12.24 -14.74 -13.74
CA LEU A 139 11.96 -15.51 -12.54
C LEU A 139 10.51 -15.28 -12.08
N HIS A 140 10.06 -14.03 -12.04
CA HIS A 140 8.70 -13.67 -11.67
C HIS A 140 7.68 -14.31 -12.64
N ARG A 141 7.95 -14.22 -13.93
CA ARG A 141 7.16 -14.88 -14.97
C ARG A 141 7.06 -16.39 -14.75
N TRP A 142 8.14 -17.04 -14.29
CA TRP A 142 8.10 -18.45 -13.97
C TRP A 142 7.18 -18.76 -12.79
N PHE A 143 7.19 -17.96 -11.73
CA PHE A 143 6.25 -18.09 -10.61
C PHE A 143 4.80 -17.89 -11.07
N ILE A 144 4.51 -16.81 -11.82
CA ILE A 144 3.18 -16.51 -12.33
C ILE A 144 2.65 -17.65 -13.23
N GLY A 145 3.53 -18.33 -13.95
CA GLY A 145 3.18 -19.46 -14.81
C GLY A 145 2.64 -20.70 -14.08
N HIS A 146 2.68 -20.73 -12.74
CA HIS A 146 2.05 -21.79 -11.94
C HIS A 146 0.59 -21.52 -11.60
N TYR A 147 0.14 -20.28 -11.80
CA TYR A 147 -1.24 -19.86 -11.57
C TYR A 147 -2.05 -19.97 -12.87
N ASP A 148 -3.34 -20.25 -12.74
CA ASP A 148 -4.26 -20.30 -13.89
C ASP A 148 -4.48 -18.91 -14.50
N GLU A 149 -4.57 -17.89 -13.63
CA GLU A 149 -4.71 -16.50 -14.05
C GLU A 149 -3.75 -15.57 -13.28
N CYS A 150 -3.35 -14.48 -13.96
CA CYS A 150 -2.66 -13.35 -13.33
C CYS A 150 -3.47 -12.07 -13.57
N TRP A 151 -3.98 -11.49 -12.49
CA TRP A 151 -4.74 -10.25 -12.52
C TRP A 151 -3.83 -9.06 -12.24
N VAL A 152 -3.78 -8.12 -13.17
CA VAL A 152 -3.04 -6.87 -13.01
C VAL A 152 -4.05 -5.76 -12.67
N PRO A 153 -3.99 -5.17 -11.46
CA PRO A 153 -4.88 -4.10 -11.05
C PRO A 153 -4.49 -2.77 -11.70
N ASP A 154 -4.64 -2.70 -13.01
CA ASP A 154 -4.32 -1.56 -13.86
C ASP A 154 -5.17 -1.63 -15.12
N VAL A 155 -5.07 -0.61 -15.99
CA VAL A 155 -5.66 -0.59 -17.32
C VAL A 155 -4.63 -0.90 -18.39
N GLU A 156 -5.07 -1.46 -19.51
CA GLU A 156 -4.23 -1.66 -20.67
C GLU A 156 -4.05 -0.33 -21.43
N GLY A 157 -2.85 -0.06 -21.94
CA GLY A 157 -2.57 1.12 -22.75
C GLY A 157 -1.86 2.25 -22.04
N GLU A 158 -1.98 3.49 -22.58
CA GLU A 158 -1.18 4.63 -22.14
C GLU A 158 -1.68 5.27 -20.83
N ASP A 159 -2.97 5.16 -20.52
CA ASP A 159 -3.58 5.71 -19.32
C ASP A 159 -3.36 4.85 -18.06
N ASN A 160 -2.38 3.95 -18.10
CA ASN A 160 -2.07 3.06 -17.00
C ASN A 160 -1.40 3.77 -15.83
N LEU A 161 -1.58 3.21 -14.63
CA LEU A 161 -1.04 3.76 -13.37
C LEU A 161 0.33 3.18 -12.99
N SER A 162 0.65 1.96 -13.44
CA SER A 162 1.86 1.24 -13.02
C SER A 162 3.08 1.51 -13.89
N GLY A 163 2.88 2.11 -15.07
CA GLY A 163 3.95 2.39 -16.03
C GLY A 163 4.75 1.13 -16.37
N ASP A 164 6.06 1.25 -16.37
CA ASP A 164 6.98 0.13 -16.66
C ASP A 164 6.78 -1.09 -15.75
N LEU A 165 6.21 -0.96 -14.55
CA LEU A 165 6.09 -2.07 -13.61
C LEU A 165 5.27 -3.23 -14.17
N SER A 166 4.26 -2.95 -15.00
CA SER A 166 3.47 -4.00 -15.66
C SER A 166 3.43 -3.91 -17.19
N HIS A 167 3.94 -2.82 -17.80
CA HIS A 167 3.81 -2.60 -19.25
C HIS A 167 5.14 -2.70 -20.04
N LYS A 168 6.28 -2.86 -19.34
CA LYS A 168 7.60 -2.88 -20.01
C LYS A 168 7.91 -4.15 -20.78
N TYR A 169 7.47 -5.31 -20.30
CA TYR A 169 7.82 -6.61 -20.86
C TYR A 169 6.59 -7.38 -21.34
N PRO A 170 6.75 -8.33 -22.28
CA PRO A 170 5.65 -9.14 -22.78
C PRO A 170 4.93 -9.91 -21.68
N LEU A 171 3.60 -9.88 -21.72
CA LEU A 171 2.73 -10.57 -20.78
C LEU A 171 2.71 -12.10 -21.01
N LEU A 172 2.33 -12.85 -19.99
CA LEU A 172 1.92 -14.24 -20.11
C LEU A 172 0.49 -14.30 -20.68
N LYS A 173 0.15 -15.41 -21.33
CA LYS A 173 -1.19 -15.61 -21.92
C LYS A 173 -2.31 -15.64 -20.86
N ASN A 174 -1.98 -16.01 -19.62
CA ASN A 174 -2.91 -16.04 -18.49
C ASN A 174 -2.99 -14.70 -17.74
N THR A 175 -2.34 -13.63 -18.26
CA THR A 175 -2.36 -12.31 -17.63
C THR A 175 -3.43 -11.44 -18.23
N ARG A 176 -4.23 -10.77 -17.37
CA ARG A 176 -5.23 -9.78 -17.78
C ARG A 176 -5.22 -8.56 -16.87
N PHE A 177 -5.51 -7.39 -17.43
CA PHE A 177 -5.75 -6.17 -16.69
C PHE A 177 -7.21 -6.15 -16.21
N ILE A 178 -7.41 -5.80 -14.93
CA ILE A 178 -8.73 -5.84 -14.29
C ILE A 178 -9.21 -4.46 -13.81
N GLY A 179 -8.49 -3.40 -14.17
CA GLY A 179 -8.72 -2.06 -13.67
C GLY A 179 -8.11 -1.80 -12.29
N PRO A 180 -7.99 -0.53 -11.89
CA PRO A 180 -7.50 -0.15 -10.59
C PRO A 180 -8.36 -0.72 -9.46
N LEU A 181 -7.71 -1.22 -8.41
CA LEU A 181 -8.35 -1.80 -7.23
C LEU A 181 -8.25 -0.83 -6.05
N SER A 182 -9.30 -0.08 -5.80
CA SER A 182 -9.40 0.78 -4.62
C SER A 182 -10.50 0.30 -3.68
N ARG A 183 -10.29 0.46 -2.38
CA ARG A 183 -11.34 0.29 -1.39
C ARG A 183 -12.37 1.42 -1.42
N PHE A 184 -12.00 2.57 -2.01
CA PHE A 184 -12.87 3.74 -2.15
C PHE A 184 -13.87 3.57 -3.29
N SER A 185 -14.99 4.27 -3.17
CA SER A 185 -15.98 4.41 -4.23
C SER A 185 -15.64 5.58 -5.14
N THR A 186 -16.02 5.49 -6.42
CA THR A 186 -16.01 6.63 -7.35
C THR A 186 -17.07 7.66 -7.00
N GLU A 187 -18.10 7.26 -6.24
CA GLU A 187 -19.11 8.16 -5.72
C GLU A 187 -18.57 8.98 -4.54
N LYS A 188 -18.98 10.23 -4.47
CA LYS A 188 -18.62 11.09 -3.36
C LYS A 188 -19.34 10.63 -2.08
N VAL A 189 -18.56 10.47 -1.02
CA VAL A 189 -19.10 10.28 0.32
C VAL A 189 -19.59 11.63 0.84
N GLY A 190 -20.77 11.69 1.46
CA GLY A 190 -21.31 12.88 2.10
C GLY A 190 -21.02 12.91 3.60
N TRP A 191 -20.97 14.13 4.20
CA TRP A 191 -20.72 14.28 5.64
C TRP A 191 -21.72 13.50 6.51
N GLU A 192 -22.99 13.55 6.17
CA GLU A 192 -24.05 12.87 6.95
C GLU A 192 -23.87 11.35 7.01
N GLN A 193 -23.17 10.75 6.07
CA GLN A 193 -22.88 9.31 6.06
C GLN A 193 -21.82 8.92 7.09
N VAL A 194 -20.86 9.82 7.37
CA VAL A 194 -19.68 9.55 8.20
C VAL A 194 -19.62 10.35 9.50
N ARG A 195 -20.57 11.30 9.70
CA ARG A 195 -20.60 12.21 10.85
C ARG A 195 -20.57 11.48 12.19
N VAL A 196 -21.43 10.46 12.34
CA VAL A 196 -21.53 9.70 13.60
C VAL A 196 -20.21 9.01 13.96
N GLU A 197 -19.51 8.46 12.96
CA GLU A 197 -18.20 7.84 13.16
C GLU A 197 -17.12 8.88 13.47
N ALA A 198 -17.14 10.01 12.80
CA ALA A 198 -16.18 11.10 13.04
C ALA A 198 -16.32 11.66 14.45
N GLU A 199 -17.57 11.95 14.89
CA GLU A 199 -17.88 12.41 16.25
C GLU A 199 -17.48 11.37 17.30
N ALA A 200 -17.74 10.08 17.05
CA ALA A 200 -17.37 9.00 17.95
C ALA A 200 -15.84 8.83 18.09
N LEU A 201 -15.07 9.28 17.11
CA LEU A 201 -13.60 9.26 17.11
C LEU A 201 -12.99 10.59 17.58
N ASP A 202 -13.79 11.57 17.97
CA ASP A 202 -13.38 12.93 18.38
C ASP A 202 -12.61 13.66 17.26
N LEU A 203 -13.14 13.59 16.04
CA LEU A 203 -12.57 14.21 14.85
C LEU A 203 -13.41 15.40 14.37
N LYS A 204 -12.75 16.40 13.78
CA LYS A 204 -13.39 17.55 13.14
C LYS A 204 -14.10 17.14 11.85
N GLU A 205 -15.06 17.94 11.42
CA GLU A 205 -15.72 17.73 10.12
C GLU A 205 -14.71 17.74 8.96
N LYS A 206 -13.76 18.69 8.97
CA LYS A 206 -12.78 18.88 7.88
C LYS A 206 -11.39 19.17 8.40
N TYR A 207 -10.41 18.84 7.58
CA TYR A 207 -9.00 19.17 7.78
C TYR A 207 -8.43 19.80 6.50
N ASP A 208 -7.56 20.79 6.67
CA ASP A 208 -6.86 21.40 5.54
C ASP A 208 -5.87 20.41 4.92
N VAL A 209 -5.18 19.66 5.77
CA VAL A 209 -4.20 18.64 5.35
C VAL A 209 -4.54 17.29 5.96
N VAL A 210 -4.53 16.27 5.12
CA VAL A 210 -4.67 14.87 5.53
C VAL A 210 -3.43 14.09 5.13
N ALA A 211 -2.70 13.59 6.12
CA ALA A 211 -1.52 12.75 5.91
C ALA A 211 -1.87 11.28 6.17
N VAL A 212 -1.69 10.44 5.15
CA VAL A 212 -1.95 8.99 5.26
C VAL A 212 -0.63 8.25 5.28
N LEU A 213 -0.26 7.76 6.46
CA LEU A 213 0.99 7.03 6.65
C LEU A 213 0.82 5.57 6.25
N SER A 214 1.87 5.00 5.69
CA SER A 214 1.94 3.58 5.32
C SER A 214 3.38 3.08 5.31
N GLY A 215 3.54 1.76 5.18
CA GLY A 215 4.84 1.11 5.11
C GLY A 215 5.31 0.54 6.45
N PRO A 216 6.42 -0.23 6.41
CA PRO A 216 6.99 -0.85 7.60
C PRO A 216 7.74 0.15 8.48
N GLU A 217 7.95 -0.22 9.74
CA GLU A 217 8.89 0.51 10.61
C GLU A 217 10.35 0.30 10.18
N PRO A 218 11.22 1.30 10.40
CA PRO A 218 10.98 2.62 11.03
C PRO A 218 10.49 3.70 10.06
N HIS A 219 10.31 3.39 8.78
CA HIS A 219 10.01 4.37 7.73
C HIS A 219 8.69 5.12 7.94
N ARG A 220 7.70 4.47 8.55
CA ARG A 220 6.42 5.09 8.89
C ARG A 220 6.57 6.12 10.00
N THR A 221 7.18 5.74 11.13
CA THR A 221 7.46 6.65 12.24
C THR A 221 8.37 7.82 11.81
N ASN A 222 9.33 7.57 10.93
CA ASN A 222 10.20 8.63 10.41
C ASN A 222 9.39 9.63 9.56
N LEU A 223 8.45 9.16 8.71
CA LEU A 223 7.58 10.04 7.95
C LEU A 223 6.65 10.84 8.86
N GLU A 224 6.05 10.21 9.88
CA GLU A 224 5.22 10.90 10.88
C GLU A 224 5.99 12.04 11.53
N ARG A 225 7.21 11.76 11.99
CA ARG A 225 8.09 12.76 12.60
C ARG A 225 8.47 13.87 11.61
N GLU A 226 8.81 13.51 10.37
CA GLU A 226 9.12 14.48 9.32
C GLU A 226 7.95 15.43 9.07
N ILE A 227 6.72 14.91 8.91
CA ILE A 227 5.51 15.72 8.70
C ILE A 227 5.24 16.61 9.91
N THR A 228 5.46 16.10 11.12
CA THR A 228 5.19 16.83 12.38
C THR A 228 6.24 17.92 12.66
N ASP A 229 7.53 17.60 12.49
CA ASP A 229 8.64 18.50 12.81
C ASP A 229 8.78 19.64 11.81
N TYR A 230 8.59 19.36 10.54
CA TYR A 230 8.66 20.37 9.50
C TYR A 230 7.42 21.25 9.44
N ARG A 231 6.32 20.91 10.16
CA ARG A 231 5.03 21.60 10.04
C ARG A 231 4.90 22.06 8.61
N LEU A 232 4.61 21.15 7.70
CA LEU A 232 4.56 21.43 6.28
C LEU A 232 4.13 22.88 6.10
N GLN A 233 5.04 23.74 5.59
CA GLN A 233 4.75 25.16 5.42
C GLN A 233 3.66 25.26 4.36
N ILE A 234 2.42 25.22 4.82
CA ILE A 234 1.25 25.41 4.01
C ILE A 234 1.19 26.89 3.78
N THR A 235 1.75 27.34 2.65
CA THR A 235 1.62 28.72 2.18
C THR A 235 0.29 28.86 1.44
N ASP A 236 -0.19 30.09 1.28
CA ASP A 236 -1.40 30.38 0.49
C ASP A 236 -1.35 29.87 -0.96
N ASN A 237 -0.17 29.46 -1.44
CA ASN A 237 0.08 28.90 -2.78
C ASN A 237 0.18 27.37 -2.80
N GLY A 238 -0.22 26.66 -1.73
CA GLY A 238 -0.09 25.22 -1.60
C GLY A 238 1.21 24.79 -0.91
N LEU A 239 1.34 23.50 -0.69
CA LEU A 239 2.45 22.86 0.01
C LEU A 239 3.71 22.94 -0.87
N GLN A 240 4.59 23.91 -0.60
CA GLN A 240 5.92 23.89 -1.21
C GLN A 240 6.85 23.00 -0.38
N ILE A 241 6.88 21.70 -0.70
CA ILE A 241 8.03 20.87 -0.34
C ILE A 241 9.16 21.35 -1.27
N THR A 242 9.94 22.32 -0.80
CA THR A 242 11.14 22.73 -1.52
C THR A 242 12.08 21.53 -1.51
N ASN A 243 12.15 20.81 -2.63
CA ASN A 243 13.25 19.92 -2.94
C ASN A 243 14.54 20.74 -3.10
N ASN A 244 15.00 21.38 -2.04
CA ASN A 244 16.34 21.91 -1.95
C ASN A 244 17.33 20.78 -1.67
N SER A 245 17.32 19.77 -2.54
CA SER A 245 18.44 18.87 -2.70
C SER A 245 19.49 19.54 -3.60
N GLN A 246 20.11 20.63 -3.11
CA GLN A 246 21.47 20.88 -3.51
C GLN A 246 22.30 19.74 -2.90
N GLN A 247 22.74 18.87 -3.80
CA GLN A 247 23.66 17.79 -3.51
C GLN A 247 24.91 18.33 -2.80
N SER A 248 25.01 18.12 -1.51
CA SER A 248 26.29 17.97 -0.84
C SER A 248 26.43 16.49 -0.47
N THR A 249 27.07 15.76 -1.35
CA THR A 249 27.55 14.40 -1.10
C THR A 249 28.67 14.46 -0.06
N VAL A 250 28.29 14.26 1.21
CA VAL A 250 29.25 13.79 2.22
C VAL A 250 28.50 12.73 3.02
N ASN A 251 28.95 11.49 2.87
CA ASN A 251 28.59 10.31 3.66
C ASN A 251 27.10 9.92 3.76
N GLY A 252 26.46 9.57 2.65
CA GLY A 252 25.36 8.59 2.65
C GLY A 252 24.10 8.85 3.51
N GLN A 253 24.01 9.95 4.24
CA GLN A 253 22.84 10.36 5.01
C GLN A 253 22.35 11.72 4.53
N GLN A 254 21.19 11.74 3.90
CA GLN A 254 20.47 12.97 3.61
C GLN A 254 19.90 13.52 4.93
N THR A 255 20.60 14.45 5.53
CA THR A 255 20.07 15.30 6.60
C THR A 255 19.49 16.55 5.98
N LEU A 256 18.19 16.73 6.09
CA LEU A 256 17.50 17.97 5.78
C LEU A 256 17.89 19.02 6.85
N THR A 257 18.62 20.05 6.46
CA THR A 257 18.97 21.15 7.36
C THR A 257 17.87 22.22 7.36
N PRO A 258 17.35 22.64 8.53
CA PRO A 258 16.31 23.66 8.60
C PRO A 258 16.88 25.05 8.33
N SER A 259 16.34 25.75 7.34
CA SER A 259 16.54 27.20 7.24
C SER A 259 15.63 27.90 8.27
N ARG A 260 16.26 28.49 9.31
CA ARG A 260 15.58 29.36 10.27
C ARG A 260 15.14 30.66 9.56
N GLN A 261 13.88 30.73 9.16
CA GLN A 261 13.18 32.01 9.04
C GLN A 261 11.77 31.81 9.57
N GLY A 262 11.47 32.52 10.68
CA GLY A 262 10.18 32.47 11.33
C GLY A 262 9.09 33.06 10.43
N SER A 263 8.17 32.22 9.98
CA SER A 263 6.88 32.66 9.46
C SER A 263 5.79 32.22 10.44
N LYS A 264 4.82 33.10 10.64
CA LYS A 264 3.62 32.86 11.45
C LYS A 264 2.97 31.56 10.97
N THR A 265 2.78 30.61 11.88
CA THR A 265 2.01 29.40 11.61
C THR A 265 0.59 29.83 11.25
N ASP A 266 0.24 29.70 9.98
CA ASP A 266 -1.16 29.68 9.57
C ASP A 266 -1.83 28.54 10.34
N GLY A 267 -3.01 28.79 10.90
CA GLY A 267 -3.71 27.86 11.79
C GLY A 267 -4.32 26.65 11.08
N SER A 268 -3.68 26.15 10.02
CA SER A 268 -4.15 25.03 9.20
C SER A 268 -4.28 23.76 10.04
N SER A 269 -5.43 23.11 9.91
CA SER A 269 -5.76 21.86 10.62
C SER A 269 -5.13 20.65 9.91
N LEU A 270 -4.41 19.81 10.65
CA LEU A 270 -3.73 18.61 10.15
C LEU A 270 -4.29 17.35 10.82
N LEU A 271 -4.66 16.37 10.01
CA LEU A 271 -4.98 15.01 10.44
C LEU A 271 -3.89 14.04 9.97
N ILE A 272 -3.34 13.25 10.88
CA ILE A 272 -2.41 12.18 10.58
C ILE A 272 -3.07 10.83 10.82
N VAL A 273 -3.30 10.08 9.74
CA VAL A 273 -3.80 8.70 9.78
C VAL A 273 -2.60 7.76 9.74
N GLN A 274 -2.31 7.09 10.85
CA GLN A 274 -1.05 6.37 11.07
C GLN A 274 -0.93 5.03 10.33
N GLY A 275 -2.02 4.50 9.77
CA GLY A 275 -2.01 3.20 9.08
C GLY A 275 -1.80 2.00 10.00
N LEU A 276 -2.31 2.09 11.23
CA LEU A 276 -2.19 1.11 12.31
C LEU A 276 -3.56 0.53 12.67
N PRO A 277 -4.15 -0.37 11.87
CA PRO A 277 -5.39 -1.01 12.25
C PRO A 277 -5.20 -1.81 13.55
N ALA A 278 -6.02 -1.49 14.53
CA ALA A 278 -6.11 -2.20 15.80
C ALA A 278 -7.45 -2.93 15.87
N ASP A 279 -7.58 -3.87 16.80
CA ASP A 279 -8.86 -4.58 17.00
C ASP A 279 -9.95 -3.62 17.52
N ASP A 280 -9.56 -2.59 18.29
CA ASP A 280 -10.48 -1.58 18.80
C ASP A 280 -10.34 -0.24 18.07
N LEU A 281 -11.44 0.49 17.92
CA LEU A 281 -11.45 1.90 17.52
C LEU A 281 -10.83 2.73 18.64
N ARG A 282 -9.82 3.53 18.32
CA ARG A 282 -9.19 4.45 19.26
C ARG A 282 -9.59 5.89 18.92
N LEU A 283 -9.87 6.69 19.95
CA LEU A 283 -10.09 8.12 19.81
C LEU A 283 -8.86 8.81 19.21
N ALA A 284 -9.10 9.94 18.57
CA ALA A 284 -8.02 10.78 18.08
C ALA A 284 -7.19 11.34 19.27
N GLU A 285 -5.89 11.41 19.08
CA GLU A 285 -4.98 12.09 19.99
C GLU A 285 -4.69 13.49 19.44
N HIS A 286 -4.95 14.50 20.26
CA HIS A 286 -4.71 15.91 19.90
C HIS A 286 -3.40 16.39 20.49
N ARG A 287 -2.40 16.65 19.66
CA ARG A 287 -1.08 17.11 20.08
C ARG A 287 -0.60 18.30 19.24
N ASN A 288 -0.30 19.43 19.88
CA ASN A 288 0.28 20.61 19.20
C ASN A 288 -0.49 21.10 17.96
N GLY A 289 -1.83 20.99 17.98
CA GLY A 289 -2.68 21.39 16.86
C GLY A 289 -2.74 20.38 15.71
N VAL A 290 -2.27 19.16 15.94
CA VAL A 290 -2.34 18.02 15.02
C VAL A 290 -3.21 16.94 15.66
N ASP A 291 -4.10 16.36 14.86
CA ASP A 291 -4.94 15.25 15.26
C ASP A 291 -4.37 13.95 14.70
N TYR A 292 -4.12 12.96 15.58
CA TYR A 292 -3.54 11.67 15.21
C TYR A 292 -4.58 10.59 15.41
N ILE A 293 -4.75 9.73 14.44
CA ILE A 293 -5.61 8.56 14.52
C ILE A 293 -4.88 7.33 13.99
N PRO A 294 -4.91 6.21 14.71
CA PRO A 294 -4.23 5.00 14.25
C PRO A 294 -4.75 4.49 12.90
N HIS A 295 -6.06 4.49 12.73
CA HIS A 295 -6.73 4.02 11.50
C HIS A 295 -8.14 4.59 11.40
N LEU A 296 -8.63 4.75 10.17
CA LEU A 296 -9.99 5.19 9.87
C LEU A 296 -10.77 4.13 9.09
N PRO A 297 -12.09 4.02 9.31
CA PRO A 297 -12.99 3.32 8.41
C PRO A 297 -12.86 3.83 6.97
N THR A 298 -13.16 2.97 6.02
CA THR A 298 -12.92 3.26 4.60
C THR A 298 -13.65 4.50 4.11
N GLU A 299 -14.95 4.64 4.42
CA GLU A 299 -15.76 5.78 3.97
C GLU A 299 -15.34 7.09 4.64
N LEU A 300 -15.00 7.05 5.93
CA LEU A 300 -14.54 8.22 6.67
C LEU A 300 -13.17 8.71 6.16
N LEU A 301 -12.25 7.79 5.84
CA LEU A 301 -10.99 8.16 5.22
C LEU A 301 -11.22 8.76 3.83
N GLN A 302 -12.12 8.18 3.03
CA GLN A 302 -12.49 8.71 1.72
C GLN A 302 -13.02 10.14 1.84
N TRP A 303 -13.95 10.40 2.78
CA TRP A 303 -14.44 11.75 3.04
C TRP A 303 -13.31 12.74 3.32
N TYR A 304 -12.43 12.43 4.27
CA TYR A 304 -11.33 13.34 4.60
C TYR A 304 -10.38 13.58 3.41
N MET A 305 -10.05 12.54 2.64
CA MET A 305 -9.21 12.70 1.46
C MET A 305 -9.90 13.47 0.33
N GLN A 306 -11.22 13.36 0.19
CA GLN A 306 -11.99 14.14 -0.80
C GLN A 306 -12.05 15.62 -0.45
N GLU A 307 -12.24 15.96 0.82
CA GLU A 307 -12.47 17.33 1.30
C GLU A 307 -11.18 18.08 1.69
N ALA A 308 -10.08 17.39 1.96
CA ALA A 308 -8.81 18.03 2.28
C ALA A 308 -8.33 18.95 1.17
N ARG A 309 -7.75 20.11 1.52
CA ARG A 309 -7.05 20.94 0.57
C ARG A 309 -5.82 20.23 0.00
N GLU A 310 -5.05 19.60 0.88
CA GLU A 310 -3.82 18.90 0.56
C GLU A 310 -3.83 17.49 1.14
N ILE A 311 -3.32 16.54 0.36
CA ILE A 311 -3.12 15.16 0.80
C ILE A 311 -1.62 14.86 0.77
N VAL A 312 -1.12 14.19 1.80
CA VAL A 312 0.27 13.71 1.87
C VAL A 312 0.27 12.21 2.10
N CYS A 313 0.96 11.45 1.27
CA CYS A 313 1.07 10.01 1.46
C CYS A 313 2.34 9.41 0.83
N ARG A 314 2.61 8.14 1.10
CA ARG A 314 3.63 7.38 0.36
C ARG A 314 3.17 7.14 -1.07
N SER A 315 4.13 7.10 -2.00
CA SER A 315 3.88 6.75 -3.41
C SER A 315 3.74 5.24 -3.63
N GLY A 316 3.05 4.55 -2.72
CA GLY A 316 2.71 3.14 -2.90
C GLY A 316 1.59 2.97 -3.94
N TYR A 317 1.64 1.89 -4.72
CA TYR A 317 0.69 1.69 -5.82
C TYR A 317 -0.77 1.69 -5.38
N SER A 318 -1.09 1.12 -4.21
CA SER A 318 -2.46 1.18 -3.67
C SER A 318 -2.92 2.61 -3.36
N SER A 319 -2.01 3.47 -2.87
CA SER A 319 -2.32 4.90 -2.66
C SER A 319 -2.58 5.62 -4.00
N ILE A 320 -1.82 5.27 -5.05
CA ILE A 320 -2.05 5.80 -6.40
C ILE A 320 -3.44 5.41 -6.92
N MET A 321 -3.82 4.13 -6.77
CA MET A 321 -5.16 3.67 -7.15
C MET A 321 -6.27 4.36 -6.34
N ASP A 322 -6.08 4.54 -5.03
CA ASP A 322 -7.03 5.24 -4.16
C ASP A 322 -7.21 6.70 -4.62
N LEU A 323 -6.11 7.42 -4.85
CA LEU A 323 -6.13 8.80 -5.35
C LEU A 323 -6.80 8.91 -6.73
N HIS A 324 -6.46 8.00 -7.64
CA HIS A 324 -7.07 7.91 -8.97
C HIS A 324 -8.58 7.74 -8.86
N THR A 325 -9.05 6.82 -8.01
CA THR A 325 -10.48 6.52 -7.84
C THR A 325 -11.28 7.72 -7.34
N ILE A 326 -10.74 8.51 -6.42
CA ILE A 326 -11.42 9.71 -5.90
C ILE A 326 -11.10 10.98 -6.70
N GLY A 327 -10.35 10.88 -7.78
CA GLY A 327 -9.99 12.02 -8.64
C GLY A 327 -9.13 13.08 -7.96
N ARG A 328 -8.27 12.70 -7.01
CA ARG A 328 -7.43 13.60 -6.23
C ARG A 328 -5.94 13.39 -6.52
N LYS A 329 -5.16 14.45 -6.30
CA LYS A 329 -3.69 14.40 -6.29
C LYS A 329 -3.18 14.52 -4.86
N ALA A 330 -1.94 14.08 -4.62
CA ALA A 330 -1.29 14.15 -3.32
C ALA A 330 0.19 14.50 -3.46
N HIS A 331 0.79 14.99 -2.38
CA HIS A 331 2.23 15.06 -2.24
C HIS A 331 2.75 13.66 -1.94
N LEU A 332 3.43 13.07 -2.93
CA LEU A 332 3.92 11.70 -2.89
C LEU A 332 5.33 11.66 -2.33
N ILE A 333 5.51 11.04 -1.18
CA ILE A 333 6.81 10.92 -0.51
C ILE A 333 7.27 9.46 -0.59
N PRO A 334 8.23 9.09 -1.47
CA PRO A 334 8.68 7.71 -1.59
C PRO A 334 9.40 7.24 -0.32
N THR A 335 9.24 5.97 0.02
CA THR A 335 10.04 5.35 1.07
C THR A 335 11.50 5.27 0.63
N PRO A 336 12.46 5.74 1.44
CA PRO A 336 13.87 5.70 1.09
C PRO A 336 14.32 4.28 0.69
N GLY A 337 14.99 4.17 -0.45
CA GLY A 337 15.51 2.91 -0.97
C GLY A 337 14.49 2.01 -1.69
N GLN A 338 13.20 2.32 -1.70
CA GLN A 338 12.21 1.58 -2.48
C GLN A 338 12.10 2.11 -3.91
N THR A 339 12.74 1.41 -4.83
CA THR A 339 12.83 1.80 -6.26
C THR A 339 11.47 1.90 -6.96
N GLU A 340 10.51 1.08 -6.57
CA GLU A 340 9.12 1.16 -7.03
C GLU A 340 8.50 2.50 -6.66
N GLN A 341 8.55 2.88 -5.38
CA GLN A 341 7.94 4.11 -4.90
C GLN A 341 8.61 5.36 -5.47
N ILE A 342 9.94 5.33 -5.64
CA ILE A 342 10.67 6.42 -6.31
C ILE A 342 10.15 6.58 -7.74
N TYR A 343 10.03 5.48 -8.48
CA TYR A 343 9.50 5.50 -9.84
C TYR A 343 8.05 5.99 -9.92
N LEU A 344 7.17 5.49 -9.02
CA LEU A 344 5.77 5.92 -9.00
C LEU A 344 5.62 7.41 -8.62
N ALA A 345 6.48 7.93 -7.73
CA ALA A 345 6.51 9.36 -7.44
C ALA A 345 6.97 10.20 -8.65
N GLU A 346 7.88 9.67 -9.48
CA GLU A 346 8.34 10.36 -10.71
C GLU A 346 7.22 10.48 -11.77
N ILE A 347 6.33 9.49 -11.89
CA ILE A 347 5.29 9.48 -12.93
C ILE A 347 3.94 10.07 -12.48
N HIS A 348 3.69 10.20 -11.18
CA HIS A 348 2.41 10.68 -10.62
C HIS A 348 2.53 11.96 -9.77
N GLY A 349 3.77 12.42 -9.47
CA GLY A 349 4.06 13.59 -8.65
C GLY A 349 4.04 14.94 -9.35
#